data_c0b9210767fbe025f79266f5e635d262
#
_entry.id   c0b9210767fbe025f79266f5e635d262
#
_cell.length_a   1.000
_cell.length_b   1.000
_cell.length_c   1.000
_cell.angle_alpha   90.00
_cell.angle_beta   90.00
_cell.angle_gamma   90.00
#
_symmetry.space_group_name_H-M   'P 1'
#
loop_
_entity.id
_entity.type
_entity.pdbx_description
1 polymer ?
#
loop_
_entity_poly.entity_id
_entity_poly.type
_entity_poly.pdbx_seq_one_letter_code
_entity_poly.pdbx_strand_id
1 'polypeptide(L)'
;MKKQLTALAVALCAALPALAQQNVEVLHFWTSGGEAAALNVLKNNLDKQGIKWNDMPVAGGGGEAAMTAVRARVTSGNPPTAVLLMGFDLTDWAKQNALANLNPLAEKEGWDKVVPEAVKRFTKHDGKWIAAPLAVHSINWVWANMEVLTKAGVTTEPKTWDEFIAAAEKVKKAGYIALAHGGQAWQEATVFDSVVLATGGADFYRKAFVELDTKALGSPTMTKIFERMTQLRGLVDKDFSGRDWNVASGMVISGKAGFQIMGDWAKGEFTNAKKQPGTDYMCFPVPGTQGSVAFLSNQFAMFKVGSDKSDAQMKMASASLNPEVQSAFNVLKGAVPARTDMSDAAFDSCGKRAMKELAEASKKNTLVGSIAHGHASPTAIKNAFYDVITRHFNGQIDNAKAVKEMVAAAKN
;
A
#
# COMPACT_ATOMS: atom_id res chain seq x y z
N MET A 1 -15.75 1.16 -88.45
CA MET A 1 -14.74 0.62 -87.52
C MET A 1 -14.49 1.66 -86.42
N LYS A 2 -15.15 1.48 -85.27
CA LYS A 2 -14.99 2.36 -84.11
C LYS A 2 -14.18 1.57 -83.04
N LYS A 3 -12.95 2.05 -82.73
CA LYS A 3 -12.11 1.50 -81.62
C LYS A 3 -12.60 2.12 -80.35
N GLN A 4 -13.09 1.29 -79.44
CA GLN A 4 -13.31 1.66 -78.02
C GLN A 4 -12.01 1.50 -77.26
N LEU A 5 -11.50 2.59 -76.69
CA LEU A 5 -10.43 2.57 -75.68
C LEU A 5 -11.10 2.43 -74.32
N THR A 6 -10.86 1.30 -73.65
CA THR A 6 -11.26 1.09 -72.26
C THR A 6 -10.13 1.58 -71.36
N ALA A 7 -10.34 2.70 -70.65
CA ALA A 7 -9.41 3.19 -69.66
C ALA A 7 -9.57 2.39 -68.36
N LEU A 8 -8.55 1.64 -67.94
CA LEU A 8 -8.47 0.91 -66.69
C LEU A 8 -8.01 1.89 -65.58
N ALA A 9 -8.93 2.35 -64.73
CA ALA A 9 -8.60 3.12 -63.57
C ALA A 9 -8.07 2.21 -62.44
N VAL A 10 -6.76 2.19 -62.19
CA VAL A 10 -6.15 1.53 -61.06
C VAL A 10 -6.35 2.43 -59.80
N ALA A 11 -7.32 2.07 -58.95
CA ALA A 11 -7.45 2.69 -57.66
C ALA A 11 -6.32 2.23 -56.71
N LEU A 12 -5.31 3.08 -56.47
CA LEU A 12 -4.35 2.90 -55.41
C LEU A 12 -5.04 3.10 -54.06
N CYS A 13 -5.48 2.03 -53.43
CA CYS A 13 -5.81 2.07 -52.00
C CYS A 13 -4.50 2.29 -51.21
N ALA A 14 -4.22 3.51 -50.83
CA ALA A 14 -3.16 3.80 -49.86
C ALA A 14 -3.63 3.17 -48.52
N ALA A 15 -3.14 1.99 -48.21
CA ALA A 15 -3.26 1.40 -46.88
C ALA A 15 -2.48 2.30 -45.93
N LEU A 16 -3.20 3.19 -45.24
CA LEU A 16 -2.65 3.89 -44.07
C LEU A 16 -2.21 2.79 -43.09
N PRO A 17 -0.97 2.81 -42.59
CA PRO A 17 -0.58 1.86 -41.56
C PRO A 17 -1.52 2.10 -40.37
N ALA A 18 -2.31 1.09 -40.04
CA ALA A 18 -3.07 1.10 -38.78
C ALA A 18 -2.01 1.23 -37.68
N LEU A 19 -1.89 2.39 -37.08
CA LEU A 19 -1.07 2.58 -35.89
C LEU A 19 -1.59 1.56 -34.88
N ALA A 20 -0.83 0.49 -34.64
CA ALA A 20 -1.18 -0.49 -33.63
C ALA A 20 -1.42 0.25 -32.33
N GLN A 21 -2.61 0.11 -31.75
CA GLN A 21 -2.98 0.78 -30.52
C GLN A 21 -1.98 0.40 -29.44
N GLN A 22 -1.26 1.37 -28.95
CA GLN A 22 -0.29 1.15 -27.87
C GLN A 22 -1.01 0.66 -26.62
N ASN A 23 -0.42 -0.28 -25.91
CA ASN A 23 -1.01 -0.82 -24.69
C ASN A 23 0.03 -1.05 -23.59
N VAL A 24 -0.43 -1.00 -22.36
CA VAL A 24 0.30 -1.44 -21.18
C VAL A 24 -0.47 -2.57 -20.52
N GLU A 25 0.19 -3.69 -20.29
CA GLU A 25 -0.34 -4.79 -19.50
C GLU A 25 0.15 -4.60 -18.06
N VAL A 26 -0.78 -4.40 -17.13
CA VAL A 26 -0.48 -3.98 -15.77
C VAL A 26 -0.92 -5.03 -14.78
N LEU A 27 0.04 -5.70 -14.14
CA LEU A 27 -0.22 -6.64 -13.07
C LEU A 27 -0.21 -5.91 -11.72
N HIS A 28 -1.29 -6.07 -10.95
CA HIS A 28 -1.45 -5.43 -9.65
C HIS A 28 -2.36 -6.27 -8.74
N PHE A 29 -2.41 -5.92 -7.45
CA PHE A 29 -3.24 -6.60 -6.44
C PHE A 29 -4.38 -5.73 -5.88
N TRP A 30 -4.65 -4.59 -6.49
CA TRP A 30 -5.73 -3.69 -6.10
C TRP A 30 -7.07 -4.14 -6.67
N THR A 31 -7.92 -4.73 -5.84
CA THR A 31 -9.19 -5.35 -6.26
C THR A 31 -10.42 -4.87 -5.49
N SER A 32 -10.25 -4.03 -4.46
CA SER A 32 -11.37 -3.44 -3.73
C SER A 32 -12.06 -2.31 -4.50
N GLY A 33 -13.25 -1.91 -4.04
CA GLY A 33 -14.02 -0.85 -4.69
C GLY A 33 -13.31 0.50 -4.69
N GLY A 34 -12.69 0.88 -3.57
CA GLY A 34 -11.91 2.12 -3.45
C GLY A 34 -10.64 2.08 -4.32
N GLU A 35 -9.98 0.93 -4.39
CA GLU A 35 -8.79 0.74 -5.23
C GLU A 35 -9.11 0.81 -6.72
N ALA A 36 -10.21 0.19 -7.16
CA ALA A 36 -10.67 0.27 -8.54
C ALA A 36 -11.04 1.71 -8.96
N ALA A 37 -11.69 2.45 -8.06
CA ALA A 37 -12.03 3.85 -8.30
C ALA A 37 -10.76 4.71 -8.48
N ALA A 38 -9.74 4.51 -7.65
CA ALA A 38 -8.45 5.20 -7.77
C ALA A 38 -7.73 4.82 -9.08
N LEU A 39 -7.65 3.54 -9.43
CA LEU A 39 -7.03 3.08 -10.69
C LEU A 39 -7.65 3.70 -11.93
N ASN A 40 -8.96 3.96 -11.92
CA ASN A 40 -9.64 4.58 -13.06
C ASN A 40 -9.09 5.98 -13.39
N VAL A 41 -8.53 6.70 -12.43
CA VAL A 41 -7.86 7.99 -12.68
C VAL A 41 -6.68 7.79 -13.63
N LEU A 42 -5.83 6.80 -13.36
CA LEU A 42 -4.65 6.50 -14.18
C LEU A 42 -5.07 5.91 -15.53
N LYS A 43 -6.02 4.97 -15.54
CA LYS A 43 -6.58 4.37 -16.77
C LYS A 43 -7.13 5.44 -17.71
N ASN A 44 -7.94 6.37 -17.19
CA ASN A 44 -8.52 7.46 -17.97
C ASN A 44 -7.45 8.46 -18.47
N ASN A 45 -6.38 8.69 -17.69
CA ASN A 45 -5.28 9.53 -18.14
C ASN A 45 -4.54 8.90 -19.33
N LEU A 46 -4.29 7.59 -19.29
CA LEU A 46 -3.64 6.86 -20.37
C LEU A 46 -4.52 6.74 -21.62
N ASP A 47 -5.81 6.50 -21.44
CA ASP A 47 -6.78 6.43 -22.55
C ASP A 47 -6.81 7.73 -23.36
N LYS A 48 -6.80 8.89 -22.68
CA LYS A 48 -6.67 10.21 -23.33
C LYS A 48 -5.39 10.36 -24.15
N GLN A 49 -4.36 9.59 -23.84
CA GLN A 49 -3.09 9.55 -24.56
C GLN A 49 -3.05 8.46 -25.66
N GLY A 50 -4.17 7.80 -25.92
CA GLY A 50 -4.28 6.68 -26.90
C GLY A 50 -3.65 5.37 -26.43
N ILE A 51 -3.41 5.21 -25.12
CA ILE A 51 -2.82 4.00 -24.56
C ILE A 51 -3.89 3.18 -23.85
N LYS A 52 -4.05 1.93 -24.32
CA LYS A 52 -4.97 0.97 -23.72
C LYS A 52 -4.34 0.34 -22.47
N TRP A 53 -5.06 0.38 -21.37
CA TRP A 53 -4.73 -0.39 -20.17
C TRP A 53 -5.30 -1.81 -20.28
N ASN A 54 -4.42 -2.82 -20.25
CA ASN A 54 -4.78 -4.22 -20.14
C ASN A 54 -4.62 -4.63 -18.68
N ASP A 55 -5.74 -4.82 -18.00
CA ASP A 55 -5.81 -5.06 -16.57
C ASP A 55 -5.48 -6.50 -16.20
N MET A 56 -4.57 -6.70 -15.26
CA MET A 56 -4.21 -8.01 -14.72
C MET A 56 -4.28 -8.00 -13.18
N PRO A 57 -5.48 -7.92 -12.60
CA PRO A 57 -5.63 -7.95 -11.16
C PRO A 57 -5.39 -9.37 -10.62
N VAL A 58 -4.58 -9.49 -9.56
CA VAL A 58 -4.36 -10.74 -8.83
C VAL A 58 -4.80 -10.50 -7.38
N ALA A 59 -5.91 -11.09 -6.98
CA ALA A 59 -6.44 -10.96 -5.64
C ALA A 59 -5.45 -11.46 -4.57
N GLY A 60 -5.49 -10.83 -3.39
CA GLY A 60 -4.57 -11.12 -2.29
C GLY A 60 -3.85 -9.85 -1.85
N GLY A 61 -4.40 -9.16 -0.86
CA GLY A 61 -4.10 -7.76 -0.53
C GLY A 61 -2.67 -7.42 -0.13
N GLY A 62 -1.82 -8.37 0.25
CA GLY A 62 -0.41 -8.12 0.55
C GLY A 62 0.51 -8.22 -0.67
N GLY A 63 -0.02 -8.66 -1.82
CA GLY A 63 0.73 -8.79 -3.06
C GLY A 63 1.49 -10.11 -3.25
N GLU A 64 1.48 -11.05 -2.31
CA GLU A 64 2.23 -12.32 -2.42
C GLU A 64 1.81 -13.17 -3.61
N ALA A 65 0.48 -13.28 -3.85
CA ALA A 65 -0.06 -13.99 -5.00
C ALA A 65 0.33 -13.30 -6.32
N ALA A 66 0.28 -11.96 -6.35
CA ALA A 66 0.72 -11.17 -7.50
C ALA A 66 2.22 -11.40 -7.78
N MET A 67 3.08 -11.40 -6.77
CA MET A 67 4.52 -11.68 -6.94
C MET A 67 4.79 -13.11 -7.43
N THR A 68 3.97 -14.06 -7.05
CA THR A 68 4.06 -15.44 -7.59
C THR A 68 3.72 -15.45 -9.09
N ALA A 69 2.67 -14.75 -9.51
CA ALA A 69 2.30 -14.62 -10.91
C ALA A 69 3.38 -13.89 -11.73
N VAL A 70 3.98 -12.81 -11.19
CA VAL A 70 5.09 -12.09 -11.84
C VAL A 70 6.27 -13.02 -12.05
N ARG A 71 6.70 -13.76 -11.00
CA ARG A 71 7.82 -14.71 -11.12
C ARG A 71 7.57 -15.74 -12.21
N ALA A 72 6.39 -16.34 -12.26
CA ALA A 72 6.03 -17.32 -13.30
C ALA A 72 6.10 -16.70 -14.71
N ARG A 73 5.59 -15.48 -14.90
CA ARG A 73 5.64 -14.75 -16.16
C ARG A 73 7.06 -14.40 -16.61
N VAL A 74 7.89 -13.90 -15.69
CA VAL A 74 9.29 -13.55 -15.99
C VAL A 74 10.09 -14.82 -16.34
N THR A 75 9.91 -15.91 -15.58
CA THR A 75 10.60 -17.18 -15.85
C THR A 75 10.21 -17.77 -17.21
N SER A 76 8.98 -17.59 -17.66
CA SER A 76 8.54 -18.02 -18.99
C SER A 76 8.93 -17.08 -20.13
N GLY A 77 9.69 -16.01 -19.85
CA GLY A 77 10.13 -15.04 -20.86
C GLY A 77 9.02 -14.08 -21.34
N ASN A 78 7.90 -14.00 -20.63
CA ASN A 78 6.75 -13.14 -20.96
C ASN A 78 6.39 -12.21 -19.77
N PRO A 79 7.28 -11.28 -19.36
CA PRO A 79 7.01 -10.37 -18.26
C PRO A 79 5.83 -9.44 -18.58
N PRO A 80 5.07 -8.99 -17.56
CA PRO A 80 4.09 -7.91 -17.73
C PRO A 80 4.80 -6.62 -18.15
N THR A 81 4.08 -5.71 -18.82
CA THR A 81 4.64 -4.41 -19.21
C THR A 81 4.96 -3.55 -17.99
N ALA A 82 4.06 -3.55 -17.00
CA ALA A 82 4.22 -2.87 -15.74
C ALA A 82 3.68 -3.73 -14.58
N VAL A 83 4.27 -3.58 -13.41
CA VAL A 83 3.87 -4.30 -12.19
C VAL A 83 3.82 -3.33 -11.01
N LEU A 84 2.78 -3.41 -10.20
CA LEU A 84 2.71 -2.74 -8.92
C LEU A 84 3.64 -3.44 -7.93
N LEU A 85 4.69 -2.75 -7.49
CA LEU A 85 5.68 -3.26 -6.55
C LEU A 85 5.83 -2.37 -5.32
N MET A 86 6.41 -2.94 -4.26
CA MET A 86 6.65 -2.26 -2.98
C MET A 86 8.03 -2.63 -2.41
N GLY A 87 8.67 -1.68 -1.74
CA GLY A 87 9.84 -1.92 -0.91
C GLY A 87 10.96 -2.72 -1.57
N PHE A 88 11.45 -3.74 -0.85
CA PHE A 88 12.59 -4.56 -1.31
C PHE A 88 12.28 -5.44 -2.53
N ASP A 89 11.01 -5.71 -2.87
CA ASP A 89 10.67 -6.45 -4.10
C ASP A 89 11.21 -5.72 -5.35
N LEU A 90 11.23 -4.37 -5.34
CA LEU A 90 11.85 -3.57 -6.40
C LEU A 90 13.36 -3.85 -6.52
N THR A 91 14.06 -3.88 -5.40
CA THR A 91 15.49 -4.16 -5.35
C THR A 91 15.80 -5.58 -5.85
N ASP A 92 14.96 -6.55 -5.49
CA ASP A 92 15.16 -7.95 -5.90
C ASP A 92 15.00 -8.12 -7.42
N TRP A 93 14.05 -7.44 -8.05
CA TRP A 93 13.91 -7.43 -9.51
C TRP A 93 15.01 -6.61 -10.20
N ALA A 94 15.46 -5.51 -9.59
CA ALA A 94 16.55 -4.71 -10.13
C ALA A 94 17.88 -5.49 -10.16
N LYS A 95 18.21 -6.24 -9.09
CA LYS A 95 19.39 -7.12 -9.06
C LYS A 95 19.36 -8.19 -10.14
N GLN A 96 18.19 -8.65 -10.55
CA GLN A 96 18.01 -9.57 -11.68
C GLN A 96 18.07 -8.87 -13.05
N ASN A 97 18.32 -7.54 -13.08
CA ASN A 97 18.33 -6.74 -14.31
C ASN A 97 17.02 -6.83 -15.12
N ALA A 98 15.90 -7.08 -14.45
CA ALA A 98 14.58 -7.27 -15.07
C ALA A 98 13.85 -5.97 -15.38
N LEU A 99 14.25 -4.84 -14.75
CA LEU A 99 13.54 -3.57 -14.81
C LEU A 99 14.15 -2.61 -15.84
N ALA A 100 13.29 -1.82 -16.49
CA ALA A 100 13.68 -0.78 -17.42
C ALA A 100 14.30 0.42 -16.68
N ASN A 101 15.19 1.14 -17.36
CA ASN A 101 15.79 2.38 -16.85
C ASN A 101 14.89 3.58 -17.22
N LEU A 102 14.40 4.28 -16.22
CA LEU A 102 13.54 5.45 -16.38
C LEU A 102 14.29 6.80 -16.27
N ASN A 103 15.63 6.80 -16.17
CA ASN A 103 16.42 8.04 -16.03
C ASN A 103 16.11 9.10 -17.09
N PRO A 104 16.01 8.79 -18.40
CA PRO A 104 15.75 9.83 -19.40
C PRO A 104 14.44 10.59 -19.12
N LEU A 105 13.41 9.89 -18.63
CA LEU A 105 12.15 10.50 -18.25
C LEU A 105 12.26 11.25 -16.91
N ALA A 106 12.87 10.62 -15.91
CA ALA A 106 13.04 11.19 -14.58
C ALA A 106 13.85 12.49 -14.58
N GLU A 107 14.89 12.56 -15.38
CA GLU A 107 15.72 13.76 -15.58
C GLU A 107 14.89 14.87 -16.26
N LYS A 108 14.20 14.53 -17.36
CA LYS A 108 13.34 15.46 -18.10
C LYS A 108 12.26 16.07 -17.22
N GLU A 109 11.65 15.29 -16.34
CA GLU A 109 10.52 15.70 -15.48
C GLU A 109 10.96 16.14 -14.07
N GLY A 110 12.26 16.06 -13.77
CA GLY A 110 12.83 16.55 -12.50
C GLY A 110 12.40 15.74 -11.28
N TRP A 111 12.27 14.42 -11.38
CA TRP A 111 11.78 13.54 -10.31
C TRP A 111 12.62 13.63 -9.03
N ASP A 112 13.93 13.81 -9.16
CA ASP A 112 14.83 13.95 -7.99
C ASP A 112 14.50 15.15 -7.09
N LYS A 113 13.81 16.18 -7.63
CA LYS A 113 13.44 17.38 -6.87
C LYS A 113 12.14 17.20 -6.10
N VAL A 114 11.25 16.32 -6.54
CA VAL A 114 9.88 16.20 -6.03
C VAL A 114 9.59 14.90 -5.27
N VAL A 115 10.39 13.85 -5.49
CA VAL A 115 10.22 12.57 -4.77
C VAL A 115 11.07 12.57 -3.50
N PRO A 116 10.51 12.26 -2.31
CA PRO A 116 11.27 12.27 -1.06
C PRO A 116 12.28 11.12 -0.97
N GLU A 117 13.37 11.33 -0.22
CA GLU A 117 14.48 10.35 -0.08
C GLU A 117 14.01 8.98 0.41
N ALA A 118 13.05 8.95 1.34
CA ALA A 118 12.49 7.69 1.84
C ALA A 118 11.86 6.82 0.74
N VAL A 119 11.30 7.44 -0.31
CA VAL A 119 10.74 6.76 -1.49
C VAL A 119 11.85 6.46 -2.50
N LYS A 120 12.78 7.41 -2.76
CA LYS A 120 13.91 7.22 -3.67
C LYS A 120 14.77 6.01 -3.31
N ARG A 121 14.90 5.70 -2.02
CA ARG A 121 15.61 4.52 -1.51
C ARG A 121 15.15 3.22 -2.19
N PHE A 122 13.89 3.12 -2.57
CA PHE A 122 13.31 1.92 -3.18
C PHE A 122 13.08 2.06 -4.69
N THR A 123 12.90 3.29 -5.19
CA THR A 123 12.66 3.56 -6.62
C THR A 123 13.93 3.70 -7.44
N LYS A 124 15.10 3.81 -6.77
CA LYS A 124 16.40 3.89 -7.43
C LYS A 124 17.28 2.70 -7.06
N HIS A 125 17.99 2.16 -8.04
CA HIS A 125 19.00 1.12 -7.86
C HIS A 125 20.20 1.43 -8.75
N ASP A 126 21.41 1.44 -8.19
CA ASP A 126 22.66 1.79 -8.89
C ASP A 126 22.55 3.10 -9.69
N GLY A 127 21.97 4.14 -9.08
CA GLY A 127 21.79 5.46 -9.69
C GLY A 127 20.69 5.54 -10.77
N LYS A 128 19.96 4.45 -11.02
CA LYS A 128 18.89 4.39 -12.03
C LYS A 128 17.52 4.41 -11.36
N TRP A 129 16.61 5.20 -11.89
CA TRP A 129 15.19 5.09 -11.61
C TRP A 129 14.65 3.81 -12.24
N ILE A 130 14.10 2.93 -11.41
CA ILE A 130 13.61 1.59 -11.81
C ILE A 130 12.10 1.46 -11.67
N ALA A 131 11.43 2.44 -11.09
CA ALA A 131 9.99 2.49 -10.93
C ALA A 131 9.49 3.93 -10.83
N ALA A 132 8.21 4.14 -11.14
CA ALA A 132 7.51 5.41 -11.00
C ALA A 132 6.64 5.39 -9.73
N PRO A 133 6.95 6.19 -8.70
CA PRO A 133 6.16 6.22 -7.48
C PRO A 133 4.79 6.88 -7.72
N LEU A 134 3.74 6.33 -7.10
CA LEU A 134 2.37 6.80 -7.25
C LEU A 134 1.75 7.25 -5.93
N ALA A 135 2.01 6.54 -4.84
CA ALA A 135 1.39 6.78 -3.55
C ALA A 135 2.34 6.47 -2.41
N VAL A 136 2.22 7.21 -1.32
CA VAL A 136 2.82 6.90 -0.02
C VAL A 136 1.70 6.67 0.97
N HIS A 137 1.81 5.62 1.75
CA HIS A 137 0.81 5.24 2.73
C HIS A 137 1.37 5.28 4.15
N SER A 138 0.53 5.69 5.09
CA SER A 138 0.75 5.53 6.53
C SER A 138 0.02 4.28 7.02
N ILE A 139 0.72 3.41 7.75
CA ILE A 139 0.21 2.10 8.15
C ILE A 139 -0.60 2.18 9.44
N ASN A 140 -0.17 3.02 10.37
CA ASN A 140 -0.60 3.03 11.76
C ASN A 140 -1.84 3.90 11.99
N TRP A 141 -2.96 3.54 11.35
CA TRP A 141 -4.24 4.25 11.49
C TRP A 141 -5.33 3.42 12.17
N VAL A 142 -6.21 4.11 12.88
CA VAL A 142 -7.48 3.60 13.38
C VAL A 142 -8.63 4.26 12.62
N TRP A 143 -9.54 3.42 12.16
CA TRP A 143 -10.81 3.78 11.53
C TRP A 143 -11.93 3.42 12.50
N ALA A 144 -12.82 4.35 12.82
CA ALA A 144 -13.81 4.14 13.85
C ALA A 144 -15.20 4.65 13.43
N ASN A 145 -16.24 3.84 13.64
CA ASN A 145 -17.62 4.22 13.35
C ASN A 145 -18.16 5.13 14.46
N MET A 146 -18.51 6.37 14.13
CA MET A 146 -18.96 7.36 15.13
C MET A 146 -20.29 7.01 15.80
N GLU A 147 -21.22 6.42 15.05
CA GLU A 147 -22.52 6.00 15.61
C GLU A 147 -22.35 4.88 16.64
N VAL A 148 -21.54 3.85 16.30
CA VAL A 148 -21.22 2.74 17.21
C VAL A 148 -20.52 3.25 18.47
N LEU A 149 -19.54 4.14 18.31
CA LEU A 149 -18.81 4.73 19.44
C LEU A 149 -19.75 5.52 20.36
N THR A 150 -20.61 6.35 19.79
CA THR A 150 -21.59 7.13 20.55
C THR A 150 -22.52 6.21 21.35
N LYS A 151 -23.04 5.15 20.72
CA LYS A 151 -23.91 4.16 21.40
C LYS A 151 -23.16 3.38 22.49
N ALA A 152 -21.85 3.21 22.35
CA ALA A 152 -21.00 2.59 23.36
C ALA A 152 -20.52 3.56 24.46
N GLY A 153 -20.89 4.84 24.41
CA GLY A 153 -20.43 5.86 25.36
C GLY A 153 -18.94 6.22 25.19
N VAL A 154 -18.41 6.14 23.96
CA VAL A 154 -17.08 6.61 23.58
C VAL A 154 -17.24 7.90 22.81
N THR A 155 -16.92 9.03 23.43
CA THR A 155 -17.19 10.39 22.89
C THR A 155 -15.95 11.11 22.39
N THR A 156 -14.76 10.59 22.67
CA THR A 156 -13.49 11.23 22.32
C THR A 156 -12.53 10.24 21.69
N GLU A 157 -11.63 10.76 20.83
CA GLU A 157 -10.52 10.00 20.25
C GLU A 157 -9.59 9.51 21.37
N PRO A 158 -9.35 8.19 21.52
CA PRO A 158 -8.36 7.66 22.46
C PRO A 158 -6.95 8.19 22.12
N LYS A 159 -6.19 8.61 23.13
CA LYS A 159 -4.83 9.15 22.95
C LYS A 159 -3.75 8.19 23.42
N THR A 160 -4.08 7.27 24.32
CA THR A 160 -3.16 6.27 24.85
C THR A 160 -3.64 4.86 24.49
N TRP A 161 -2.74 3.89 24.57
CA TRP A 161 -3.08 2.49 24.36
C TRP A 161 -4.18 2.01 25.31
N ASP A 162 -4.07 2.35 26.58
CA ASP A 162 -5.04 1.93 27.58
C ASP A 162 -6.43 2.55 27.37
N GLU A 163 -6.48 3.81 26.93
CA GLU A 163 -7.74 4.45 26.53
C GLU A 163 -8.36 3.76 25.30
N PHE A 164 -7.54 3.33 24.33
CA PHE A 164 -8.02 2.60 23.16
C PHE A 164 -8.63 1.25 23.56
N ILE A 165 -7.92 0.47 24.40
CA ILE A 165 -8.42 -0.81 24.89
C ILE A 165 -9.72 -0.61 25.70
N ALA A 166 -9.77 0.40 26.59
CA ALA A 166 -10.98 0.71 27.34
C ALA A 166 -12.18 1.12 26.44
N ALA A 167 -11.90 1.88 25.38
CA ALA A 167 -12.93 2.24 24.40
C ALA A 167 -13.42 1.00 23.61
N ALA A 168 -12.51 0.14 23.19
CA ALA A 168 -12.86 -1.10 22.49
C ALA A 168 -13.68 -2.07 23.37
N GLU A 169 -13.36 -2.17 24.66
CA GLU A 169 -14.14 -2.97 25.62
C GLU A 169 -15.56 -2.39 25.84
N LYS A 170 -15.72 -1.06 25.83
CA LYS A 170 -17.06 -0.44 25.85
C LYS A 170 -17.88 -0.81 24.62
N VAL A 171 -17.25 -0.78 23.43
CA VAL A 171 -17.90 -1.18 22.17
C VAL A 171 -18.34 -2.64 22.25
N LYS A 172 -17.48 -3.53 22.76
CA LYS A 172 -17.79 -4.96 22.95
C LYS A 172 -18.95 -5.17 23.92
N LYS A 173 -18.96 -4.45 25.05
CA LYS A 173 -20.05 -4.49 26.06
C LYS A 173 -21.38 -3.96 25.50
N ALA A 174 -21.35 -3.03 24.56
CA ALA A 174 -22.53 -2.54 23.85
C ALA A 174 -23.07 -3.52 22.79
N GLY A 175 -22.46 -4.70 22.61
CA GLY A 175 -22.93 -5.76 21.73
C GLY A 175 -22.40 -5.66 20.30
N TYR A 176 -21.40 -4.82 20.05
CA TYR A 176 -20.75 -4.68 18.74
C TYR A 176 -19.43 -5.46 18.69
N ILE A 177 -18.95 -5.73 17.48
CA ILE A 177 -17.57 -6.20 17.29
C ILE A 177 -16.66 -5.02 17.63
N ALA A 178 -15.75 -5.21 18.60
CA ALA A 178 -14.89 -4.13 19.04
C ALA A 178 -13.88 -3.75 17.95
N LEU A 179 -13.17 -4.75 17.41
CA LEU A 179 -12.13 -4.57 16.40
C LEU A 179 -12.44 -5.45 15.18
N ALA A 180 -12.82 -4.84 14.07
CA ALA A 180 -12.90 -5.54 12.78
C ALA A 180 -11.50 -5.83 12.28
N HIS A 181 -11.22 -7.08 11.92
CA HIS A 181 -9.92 -7.52 11.45
C HIS A 181 -10.07 -8.55 10.34
N GLY A 182 -9.14 -8.57 9.41
CA GLY A 182 -9.02 -9.62 8.39
C GLY A 182 -7.89 -10.58 8.78
N GLY A 183 -8.13 -11.88 8.64
CA GLY A 183 -7.21 -12.91 9.11
C GLY A 183 -6.24 -13.40 8.03
N GLN A 184 -5.54 -12.50 7.40
CA GLN A 184 -4.47 -12.81 6.45
C GLN A 184 -3.13 -12.31 7.03
N ALA A 185 -2.05 -13.03 6.81
CA ALA A 185 -0.74 -12.78 7.42
C ALA A 185 -0.26 -11.31 7.28
N TRP A 186 -0.45 -10.70 6.12
CA TRP A 186 -0.08 -9.31 5.89
C TRP A 186 -0.89 -8.31 6.73
N GLN A 187 -2.17 -8.63 7.02
CA GLN A 187 -3.03 -7.75 7.86
C GLN A 187 -2.60 -7.84 9.32
N GLU A 188 -2.29 -9.04 9.80
CA GLU A 188 -1.74 -9.25 11.15
C GLU A 188 -0.40 -8.53 11.30
N ALA A 189 0.48 -8.60 10.29
CA ALA A 189 1.73 -7.86 10.26
C ALA A 189 1.52 -6.33 10.19
N THR A 190 0.48 -5.84 9.51
CA THR A 190 0.12 -4.41 9.49
C THR A 190 -0.30 -3.91 10.88
N VAL A 191 -1.07 -4.71 11.61
CA VAL A 191 -1.42 -4.41 13.00
C VAL A 191 -0.17 -4.46 13.88
N PHE A 192 0.70 -5.47 13.69
CA PHE A 192 1.95 -5.59 14.40
C PHE A 192 2.88 -4.38 14.21
N ASP A 193 3.04 -3.87 12.98
CA ASP A 193 3.75 -2.61 12.70
C ASP A 193 3.30 -1.47 13.63
N SER A 194 1.98 -1.31 13.73
CA SER A 194 1.37 -0.27 14.56
C SER A 194 1.64 -0.49 16.05
N VAL A 195 1.55 -1.74 16.51
CA VAL A 195 1.79 -2.11 17.92
C VAL A 195 3.27 -1.94 18.30
N VAL A 196 4.19 -2.30 17.40
CA VAL A 196 5.63 -2.05 17.60
C VAL A 196 5.90 -0.57 17.78
N LEU A 197 5.38 0.25 16.86
CA LEU A 197 5.58 1.70 16.89
C LEU A 197 4.96 2.33 18.14
N ALA A 198 3.75 1.91 18.54
CA ALA A 198 3.04 2.38 19.72
C ALA A 198 3.70 1.96 21.05
N THR A 199 4.49 0.88 21.05
CA THR A 199 5.09 0.32 22.28
C THR A 199 6.54 0.75 22.45
N GLY A 200 7.32 0.69 21.38
CA GLY A 200 8.75 0.91 21.39
C GLY A 200 9.20 2.24 20.78
N GLY A 201 8.32 2.89 20.01
CA GLY A 201 8.67 4.10 19.26
C GLY A 201 9.55 3.82 18.04
N ALA A 202 9.88 4.89 17.30
CA ALA A 202 10.61 4.79 16.03
C ALA A 202 12.06 4.26 16.19
N ASP A 203 12.73 4.59 17.29
CA ASP A 203 14.12 4.15 17.51
C ASP A 203 14.21 2.65 17.80
N PHE A 204 13.29 2.14 18.63
CA PHE A 204 13.17 0.69 18.85
C PHE A 204 12.83 -0.03 17.55
N TYR A 205 11.86 0.50 16.80
CA TYR A 205 11.45 -0.05 15.52
C TYR A 205 12.63 -0.21 14.55
N ARG A 206 13.46 0.86 14.39
CA ARG A 206 14.65 0.80 13.54
C ARG A 206 15.64 -0.26 14.01
N LYS A 207 15.98 -0.26 15.29
CA LYS A 207 16.92 -1.25 15.84
C LYS A 207 16.44 -2.67 15.61
N ALA A 208 15.18 -2.96 15.91
CA ALA A 208 14.64 -4.30 15.82
C ALA A 208 14.45 -4.79 14.37
N PHE A 209 13.93 -3.94 13.48
CA PHE A 209 13.42 -4.40 12.18
C PHE A 209 14.16 -3.87 10.95
N VAL A 210 14.94 -2.82 11.09
CA VAL A 210 15.80 -2.30 10.02
C VAL A 210 17.25 -2.75 10.23
N GLU A 211 17.75 -2.65 11.46
CA GLU A 211 19.12 -3.05 11.85
C GLU A 211 19.20 -4.52 12.27
N LEU A 212 18.04 -5.17 12.50
CA LEU A 212 17.93 -6.58 12.90
C LEU A 212 18.69 -6.90 14.19
N ASP A 213 18.71 -5.95 15.14
CA ASP A 213 19.37 -6.13 16.42
C ASP A 213 18.65 -7.20 17.26
N THR A 214 19.30 -8.34 17.41
CA THR A 214 18.76 -9.47 18.17
C THR A 214 18.55 -9.18 19.66
N LYS A 215 19.26 -8.18 20.24
CA LYS A 215 19.01 -7.73 21.62
C LYS A 215 17.70 -6.95 21.71
N ALA A 216 17.42 -6.09 20.73
CA ALA A 216 16.14 -5.40 20.66
C ALA A 216 14.99 -6.38 20.44
N LEU A 217 15.14 -7.33 19.51
CA LEU A 217 14.14 -8.37 19.22
C LEU A 217 13.89 -9.31 20.42
N GLY A 218 14.90 -9.58 21.27
CA GLY A 218 14.77 -10.41 22.47
C GLY A 218 14.43 -9.66 23.75
N SER A 219 14.12 -8.36 23.67
CA SER A 219 13.95 -7.49 24.83
C SER A 219 12.56 -7.59 25.49
N PRO A 220 12.41 -7.08 26.74
CA PRO A 220 11.10 -6.95 27.39
C PRO A 220 10.11 -6.10 26.58
N THR A 221 10.59 -5.14 25.78
CA THR A 221 9.75 -4.34 24.88
C THR A 221 9.07 -5.24 23.84
N MET A 222 9.78 -6.21 23.26
CA MET A 222 9.19 -7.16 22.32
C MET A 222 8.15 -8.07 23.00
N THR A 223 8.40 -8.49 24.24
CA THR A 223 7.41 -9.23 25.04
C THR A 223 6.13 -8.39 25.19
N LYS A 224 6.28 -7.12 25.53
CA LYS A 224 5.13 -6.19 25.68
C LYS A 224 4.35 -5.99 24.36
N ILE A 225 5.04 -6.01 23.23
CA ILE A 225 4.42 -5.94 21.90
C ILE A 225 3.52 -7.17 21.68
N PHE A 226 4.00 -8.37 21.95
CA PHE A 226 3.20 -9.59 21.82
C PHE A 226 2.06 -9.68 22.84
N GLU A 227 2.22 -9.17 24.06
CA GLU A 227 1.13 -9.02 25.01
C GLU A 227 0.01 -8.12 24.46
N ARG A 228 0.36 -6.99 23.84
CA ARG A 228 -0.61 -6.09 23.20
C ARG A 228 -1.30 -6.73 21.98
N MET A 229 -0.56 -7.53 21.18
CA MET A 229 -1.17 -8.32 20.11
C MET A 229 -2.20 -9.32 20.67
N THR A 230 -1.90 -9.97 21.79
CA THR A 230 -2.85 -10.85 22.50
C THR A 230 -4.08 -10.09 22.98
N GLN A 231 -3.92 -8.86 23.50
CA GLN A 231 -5.07 -8.00 23.87
C GLN A 231 -5.96 -7.70 22.67
N LEU A 232 -5.36 -7.31 21.53
CA LEU A 232 -6.12 -7.03 20.30
C LEU A 232 -6.85 -8.27 19.79
N ARG A 233 -6.21 -9.44 19.86
CA ARG A 233 -6.84 -10.71 19.47
C ARG A 233 -8.11 -10.99 20.28
N GLY A 234 -8.16 -10.61 21.55
CA GLY A 234 -9.34 -10.71 22.41
C GLY A 234 -10.51 -9.78 22.04
N LEU A 235 -10.26 -8.78 21.20
CA LEU A 235 -11.25 -7.80 20.72
C LEU A 235 -11.81 -8.12 19.33
N VAL A 236 -11.17 -9.04 18.59
CA VAL A 236 -11.57 -9.47 17.25
C VAL A 236 -12.63 -10.56 17.35
N ASP A 237 -13.59 -10.59 16.43
CA ASP A 237 -14.59 -11.65 16.32
C ASP A 237 -13.94 -13.01 15.95
N LYS A 238 -14.67 -14.11 16.23
CA LYS A 238 -14.17 -15.46 16.00
C LYS A 238 -14.01 -15.84 14.53
N ASP A 239 -14.78 -15.20 13.64
CA ASP A 239 -14.88 -15.54 12.21
C ASP A 239 -13.95 -14.66 11.35
N PHE A 240 -12.88 -14.10 11.91
CA PHE A 240 -11.97 -13.18 11.22
C PHE A 240 -11.03 -13.87 10.23
N SER A 241 -10.72 -15.14 10.45
CA SER A 241 -9.70 -15.88 9.67
C SER A 241 -10.01 -15.88 8.17
N GLY A 242 -9.01 -15.53 7.35
CA GLY A 242 -9.14 -15.46 5.90
C GLY A 242 -9.97 -14.30 5.35
N ARG A 243 -10.55 -13.46 6.21
CA ARG A 243 -11.34 -12.30 5.80
C ARG A 243 -10.45 -11.27 5.10
N ASP A 244 -10.94 -10.75 3.98
CA ASP A 244 -10.28 -9.65 3.29
C ASP A 244 -10.39 -8.33 4.09
N TRP A 245 -9.38 -7.49 3.97
CA TRP A 245 -9.28 -6.23 4.71
C TRP A 245 -10.44 -5.25 4.43
N ASN A 246 -10.90 -5.19 3.18
CA ASN A 246 -12.01 -4.32 2.78
C ASN A 246 -13.37 -4.84 3.30
N VAL A 247 -13.51 -6.14 3.52
CA VAL A 247 -14.67 -6.71 4.22
C VAL A 247 -14.68 -6.26 5.68
N ALA A 248 -13.52 -6.27 6.36
CA ALA A 248 -13.38 -5.72 7.70
C ALA A 248 -13.69 -4.21 7.74
N SER A 249 -13.22 -3.42 6.75
CA SER A 249 -13.61 -2.01 6.61
C SER A 249 -15.12 -1.85 6.43
N GLY A 250 -15.74 -2.70 5.62
CA GLY A 250 -17.20 -2.74 5.43
C GLY A 250 -17.98 -2.99 6.71
N MET A 251 -17.43 -3.73 7.68
CA MET A 251 -18.04 -3.95 8.99
C MET A 251 -18.05 -2.66 9.83
N VAL A 252 -16.99 -1.86 9.78
CA VAL A 252 -16.95 -0.53 10.42
C VAL A 252 -17.90 0.43 9.69
N ILE A 253 -17.86 0.48 8.37
CA ILE A 253 -18.72 1.34 7.54
C ILE A 253 -20.21 1.09 7.80
N SER A 254 -20.60 -0.18 7.96
CA SER A 254 -22.00 -0.59 8.18
C SER A 254 -22.44 -0.56 9.63
N GLY A 255 -21.59 -0.16 10.58
CA GLY A 255 -21.92 -0.11 12.00
C GLY A 255 -22.01 -1.48 12.70
N LYS A 256 -21.42 -2.52 12.14
CA LYS A 256 -21.28 -3.84 12.79
C LYS A 256 -20.10 -3.89 13.74
N ALA A 257 -19.08 -3.07 13.50
CA ALA A 257 -17.88 -2.99 14.31
C ALA A 257 -17.55 -1.53 14.68
N GLY A 258 -16.89 -1.34 15.83
CA GLY A 258 -16.50 -0.02 16.31
C GLY A 258 -15.21 0.46 15.67
N PHE A 259 -14.18 -0.38 15.60
CA PHE A 259 -12.83 -0.01 15.17
C PHE A 259 -12.25 -0.95 14.13
N GLN A 260 -11.30 -0.44 13.34
CA GLN A 260 -10.35 -1.22 12.55
C GLN A 260 -8.98 -0.57 12.66
N ILE A 261 -7.90 -1.36 12.86
CA ILE A 261 -6.52 -0.92 12.66
C ILE A 261 -6.12 -1.35 11.26
N MET A 262 -5.85 -0.38 10.38
CA MET A 262 -5.49 -0.63 8.98
C MET A 262 -4.85 0.64 8.39
N GLY A 263 -3.96 0.49 7.42
CA GLY A 263 -3.35 1.63 6.75
C GLY A 263 -4.37 2.58 6.11
N ASP A 264 -3.88 3.73 5.72
CA ASP A 264 -4.71 4.84 5.23
C ASP A 264 -5.52 4.51 3.96
N TRP A 265 -5.14 3.48 3.19
CA TRP A 265 -5.92 2.99 2.06
C TRP A 265 -7.35 2.57 2.43
N ALA A 266 -7.63 2.22 3.69
CA ALA A 266 -8.98 1.92 4.14
C ALA A 266 -9.93 3.11 3.95
N LYS A 267 -9.42 4.35 3.97
CA LYS A 267 -10.18 5.55 3.64
C LYS A 267 -10.88 5.45 2.27
N GLY A 268 -10.22 4.82 1.28
CA GLY A 268 -10.81 4.62 -0.04
C GLY A 268 -12.16 3.89 0.00
N GLU A 269 -12.33 2.92 0.90
CA GLU A 269 -13.59 2.20 1.09
C GLU A 269 -14.67 3.10 1.71
N PHE A 270 -14.32 3.93 2.71
CA PHE A 270 -15.25 4.93 3.27
C PHE A 270 -15.67 5.95 2.23
N THR A 271 -14.74 6.45 1.43
CA THR A 271 -15.01 7.39 0.32
C THR A 271 -15.94 6.75 -0.72
N ASN A 272 -15.67 5.50 -1.14
CA ASN A 272 -16.50 4.76 -2.08
C ASN A 272 -17.91 4.52 -1.54
N ALA A 273 -18.04 4.31 -0.22
CA ALA A 273 -19.32 4.21 0.48
C ALA A 273 -19.97 5.57 0.78
N LYS A 274 -19.41 6.69 0.28
CA LYS A 274 -19.90 8.07 0.48
C LYS A 274 -19.96 8.50 1.95
N LYS A 275 -19.11 7.93 2.80
CA LYS A 275 -18.99 8.29 4.21
C LYS A 275 -18.09 9.51 4.40
N GLN A 276 -18.43 10.35 5.36
CA GLN A 276 -17.75 11.61 5.65
C GLN A 276 -16.95 11.54 6.96
N PRO A 277 -15.66 11.93 6.96
CA PRO A 277 -14.88 11.99 8.18
C PRO A 277 -15.41 13.09 9.12
N GLY A 278 -15.42 12.80 10.41
CA GLY A 278 -15.98 13.70 11.45
C GLY A 278 -17.49 13.65 11.60
N THR A 279 -18.21 12.98 10.70
CA THR A 279 -19.66 12.78 10.76
C THR A 279 -20.02 11.30 10.89
N ASP A 280 -19.57 10.49 9.93
CA ASP A 280 -19.83 9.05 9.90
C ASP A 280 -18.74 8.25 10.62
N TYR A 281 -17.49 8.70 10.49
CA TYR A 281 -16.33 7.99 11.04
C TYR A 281 -15.23 8.93 11.54
N MET A 282 -14.43 8.43 12.46
CA MET A 282 -13.16 9.04 12.88
C MET A 282 -11.98 8.30 12.25
N CYS A 283 -10.92 9.06 11.97
CA CYS A 283 -9.62 8.57 11.52
C CYS A 283 -8.52 9.18 12.40
N PHE A 284 -7.68 8.35 12.99
CA PHE A 284 -6.60 8.83 13.86
C PHE A 284 -5.44 7.82 13.90
N PRO A 285 -4.21 8.27 14.19
CA PRO A 285 -3.10 7.37 14.41
C PRO A 285 -3.37 6.41 15.55
N VAL A 286 -2.86 5.18 15.45
CA VAL A 286 -2.92 4.22 16.56
C VAL A 286 -2.35 4.89 17.82
N PRO A 287 -3.10 4.90 18.94
CA PRO A 287 -2.67 5.55 20.18
C PRO A 287 -1.31 5.07 20.67
N GLY A 288 -0.43 6.03 20.94
CA GLY A 288 0.98 5.80 21.23
C GLY A 288 1.92 5.97 20.02
N THR A 289 1.39 6.17 18.80
CA THR A 289 2.23 6.41 17.62
C THR A 289 2.30 7.87 17.20
N GLN A 290 1.65 8.78 17.92
CA GLN A 290 1.58 10.20 17.55
C GLN A 290 2.98 10.79 17.29
N GLY A 291 3.14 11.42 16.13
CA GLY A 291 4.41 11.98 15.67
C GLY A 291 5.40 10.97 15.07
N SER A 292 4.98 9.73 14.90
CA SER A 292 5.74 8.68 14.21
C SER A 292 4.87 7.98 13.17
N VAL A 293 5.44 7.63 12.03
CA VAL A 293 4.72 6.97 10.93
C VAL A 293 5.50 5.76 10.45
N ALA A 294 4.84 4.61 10.41
CA ALA A 294 5.28 3.49 9.60
C ALA A 294 4.72 3.66 8.19
N PHE A 295 5.57 3.65 7.17
CA PHE A 295 5.17 3.94 5.79
C PHE A 295 5.44 2.79 4.82
N LEU A 296 4.67 2.79 3.75
CA LEU A 296 5.00 2.10 2.51
C LEU A 296 4.86 3.06 1.32
N SER A 297 5.48 2.73 0.20
CA SER A 297 5.24 3.41 -1.08
C SER A 297 4.85 2.40 -2.16
N ASN A 298 3.82 2.76 -2.93
CA ASN A 298 3.37 2.00 -4.10
C ASN A 298 3.95 2.60 -5.37
N GLN A 299 4.44 1.75 -6.26
CA GLN A 299 5.19 2.15 -7.44
C GLN A 299 4.91 1.20 -8.60
N PHE A 300 4.81 1.75 -9.80
CA PHE A 300 4.79 0.92 -10.99
C PHE A 300 6.22 0.74 -11.52
N ALA A 301 6.72 -0.49 -11.44
CA ALA A 301 7.97 -0.87 -12.09
C ALA A 301 7.70 -1.29 -13.54
N MET A 302 8.48 -0.77 -14.46
CA MET A 302 8.44 -1.14 -15.87
C MET A 302 9.40 -2.29 -16.10
N PHE A 303 8.89 -3.45 -16.54
CA PHE A 303 9.75 -4.58 -16.88
C PHE A 303 10.38 -4.39 -18.25
N LYS A 304 11.55 -4.98 -18.48
CA LYS A 304 12.19 -5.00 -19.81
C LYS A 304 11.34 -5.86 -20.76
N VAL A 305 10.75 -5.21 -21.73
CA VAL A 305 9.93 -5.80 -22.79
C VAL A 305 10.43 -5.32 -24.16
N GLY A 306 9.81 -5.74 -25.25
CA GLY A 306 10.14 -5.27 -26.59
C GLY A 306 10.07 -3.74 -26.73
N SER A 307 10.90 -3.18 -27.60
CA SER A 307 10.99 -1.72 -27.84
C SER A 307 9.67 -1.09 -28.33
N ASP A 308 8.81 -1.89 -28.92
CA ASP A 308 7.45 -1.50 -29.34
C ASP A 308 6.54 -1.06 -28.18
N LYS A 309 6.81 -1.50 -26.95
CA LYS A 309 6.07 -1.15 -25.73
C LYS A 309 6.72 -0.02 -24.92
N SER A 310 7.92 0.41 -25.26
CA SER A 310 8.72 1.37 -24.49
C SER A 310 8.02 2.74 -24.36
N ASP A 311 7.42 3.26 -25.44
CA ASP A 311 6.71 4.56 -25.39
C ASP A 311 5.50 4.51 -24.45
N ALA A 312 4.72 3.46 -24.50
CA ALA A 312 3.57 3.26 -23.60
C ALA A 312 4.01 3.14 -22.13
N GLN A 313 5.14 2.45 -21.86
CA GLN A 313 5.71 2.39 -20.50
C GLN A 313 6.14 3.77 -20.00
N MET A 314 6.84 4.56 -20.83
CA MET A 314 7.28 5.91 -20.43
C MET A 314 6.09 6.84 -20.18
N LYS A 315 5.03 6.77 -20.98
CA LYS A 315 3.79 7.53 -20.75
C LYS A 315 3.08 7.11 -19.47
N MET A 316 3.03 5.82 -19.16
CA MET A 316 2.49 5.33 -17.88
C MET A 316 3.33 5.80 -16.69
N ALA A 317 4.65 5.74 -16.79
CA ALA A 317 5.55 6.22 -15.76
C ALA A 317 5.41 7.73 -15.52
N SER A 318 5.32 8.53 -16.60
CA SER A 318 5.03 9.96 -16.56
C SER A 318 3.67 10.26 -15.92
N ALA A 319 2.62 9.52 -16.32
CA ALA A 319 1.28 9.67 -15.76
C ALA A 319 1.26 9.38 -14.25
N SER A 320 2.05 8.42 -13.77
CA SER A 320 2.13 8.09 -12.33
C SER A 320 2.63 9.26 -11.47
N LEU A 321 3.50 10.11 -11.99
CA LEU A 321 4.02 11.30 -11.27
C LEU A 321 3.40 12.63 -11.76
N ASN A 322 2.44 12.58 -12.67
CA ASN A 322 1.71 13.78 -13.08
C ASN A 322 0.96 14.39 -11.88
N PRO A 323 1.09 15.69 -11.57
CA PRO A 323 0.46 16.32 -10.40
C PRO A 323 -1.06 16.14 -10.32
N GLU A 324 -1.77 16.22 -11.44
CA GLU A 324 -3.23 16.04 -11.47
C GLU A 324 -3.62 14.60 -11.15
N VAL A 325 -2.88 13.62 -11.70
CA VAL A 325 -3.07 12.20 -11.41
C VAL A 325 -2.72 11.92 -9.95
N GLN A 326 -1.61 12.44 -9.44
CA GLN A 326 -1.19 12.31 -8.05
C GLN A 326 -2.28 12.81 -7.09
N SER A 327 -2.87 13.97 -7.35
CA SER A 327 -3.96 14.52 -6.54
C SER A 327 -5.21 13.65 -6.61
N ALA A 328 -5.74 13.44 -7.80
CA ALA A 328 -7.03 12.76 -8.00
C ALA A 328 -6.97 11.28 -7.55
N PHE A 329 -5.86 10.58 -7.84
CA PHE A 329 -5.65 9.20 -7.44
C PHE A 329 -5.60 9.07 -5.90
N ASN A 330 -4.77 9.88 -5.25
CA ASN A 330 -4.51 9.73 -3.81
C ASN A 330 -5.70 10.17 -2.94
N VAL A 331 -6.52 11.12 -3.40
CA VAL A 331 -7.81 11.47 -2.77
C VAL A 331 -8.73 10.25 -2.72
N LEU A 332 -8.87 9.52 -3.82
CA LEU A 332 -9.72 8.32 -3.92
C LEU A 332 -9.10 7.11 -3.21
N LYS A 333 -7.78 6.92 -3.34
CA LYS A 333 -7.05 5.79 -2.72
C LYS A 333 -6.95 5.91 -1.20
N GLY A 334 -7.08 7.13 -0.65
CA GLY A 334 -6.87 7.40 0.77
C GLY A 334 -5.40 7.56 1.15
N ALA A 335 -4.52 7.73 0.18
CA ALA A 335 -3.07 7.83 0.34
C ALA A 335 -2.57 9.27 0.29
N VAL A 336 -1.27 9.44 0.49
CA VAL A 336 -0.56 10.70 0.29
C VAL A 336 0.17 10.64 -1.06
N PRO A 337 0.18 11.76 -1.84
CA PRO A 337 0.98 11.83 -3.06
C PRO A 337 2.45 11.48 -2.83
N ALA A 338 3.06 10.80 -3.80
CA ALA A 338 4.50 10.50 -3.77
C ALA A 338 5.37 11.72 -4.06
N ARG A 339 4.77 12.86 -4.43
CA ARG A 339 5.42 14.15 -4.66
C ARG A 339 5.32 15.03 -3.41
N THR A 340 6.39 15.78 -3.13
CA THR A 340 6.45 16.70 -1.97
C THR A 340 5.92 18.11 -2.27
N ASP A 341 5.69 18.44 -3.53
CA ASP A 341 5.25 19.76 -4.02
C ASP A 341 3.72 19.85 -4.23
N MET A 342 2.96 18.95 -3.62
CA MET A 342 1.51 18.86 -3.78
C MET A 342 0.76 19.68 -2.73
N SER A 343 -0.33 20.34 -3.17
CA SER A 343 -1.29 21.00 -2.27
C SER A 343 -2.21 19.96 -1.61
N ASP A 344 -2.59 20.21 -0.35
CA ASP A 344 -3.57 19.42 0.38
C ASP A 344 -5.02 19.88 0.18
N ALA A 345 -5.25 20.91 -0.65
CA ALA A 345 -6.56 21.56 -0.81
C ALA A 345 -7.69 20.60 -1.25
N ALA A 346 -7.36 19.59 -2.06
CA ALA A 346 -8.32 18.59 -2.55
C ALA A 346 -8.63 17.48 -1.51
N PHE A 347 -7.87 17.39 -0.42
CA PHE A 347 -7.99 16.33 0.56
C PHE A 347 -8.95 16.72 1.69
N ASP A 348 -9.67 15.73 2.21
CA ASP A 348 -10.49 15.88 3.41
C ASP A 348 -9.63 15.94 4.70
N SER A 349 -10.30 16.04 5.85
CA SER A 349 -9.60 16.17 7.14
C SER A 349 -8.67 14.99 7.44
N CYS A 350 -9.03 13.75 7.06
CA CYS A 350 -8.17 12.57 7.24
C CYS A 350 -6.94 12.62 6.31
N GLY A 351 -7.13 12.95 5.05
CA GLY A 351 -6.04 13.07 4.09
C GLY A 351 -5.07 14.21 4.46
N LYS A 352 -5.59 15.38 4.85
CA LYS A 352 -4.76 16.48 5.35
C LYS A 352 -3.96 16.10 6.59
N ARG A 353 -4.59 15.39 7.53
CA ARG A 353 -3.91 14.86 8.71
C ARG A 353 -2.78 13.90 8.32
N ALA A 354 -3.02 12.96 7.39
CA ALA A 354 -2.01 12.03 6.91
C ALA A 354 -0.82 12.73 6.26
N MET A 355 -1.06 13.71 5.37
CA MET A 355 0.00 14.51 4.75
C MET A 355 0.84 15.26 5.79
N LYS A 356 0.19 15.88 6.79
CA LYS A 356 0.86 16.59 7.87
C LYS A 356 1.72 15.65 8.72
N GLU A 357 1.17 14.53 9.18
CA GLU A 357 1.88 13.58 10.05
C GLU A 357 3.07 12.93 9.33
N LEU A 358 2.92 12.58 8.05
CA LEU A 358 4.01 12.06 7.23
C LEU A 358 5.15 13.08 7.09
N ALA A 359 4.82 14.35 6.81
CA ALA A 359 5.79 15.41 6.68
C ALA A 359 6.52 15.70 8.02
N GLU A 360 5.79 15.70 9.13
CA GLU A 360 6.38 15.88 10.47
C GLU A 360 7.28 14.72 10.87
N ALA A 361 6.85 13.47 10.66
CA ALA A 361 7.63 12.28 10.95
C ALA A 361 8.93 12.25 10.13
N SER A 362 8.87 12.64 8.86
CA SER A 362 10.06 12.77 8.01
C SER A 362 11.05 13.78 8.56
N LYS A 363 10.58 14.97 8.99
CA LYS A 363 11.43 16.03 9.56
C LYS A 363 12.05 15.64 10.91
N LYS A 364 11.31 14.90 11.74
CA LYS A 364 11.73 14.47 13.09
C LYS A 364 12.52 13.17 13.08
N ASN A 365 12.77 12.58 11.90
CA ASN A 365 13.39 11.25 11.77
C ASN A 365 12.62 10.14 12.52
N THR A 366 11.29 10.25 12.56
CA THR A 366 10.38 9.25 13.15
C THR A 366 9.55 8.51 12.10
N LEU A 367 9.94 8.68 10.82
CA LEU A 367 9.44 7.90 9.70
C LEU A 367 10.21 6.59 9.60
N VAL A 368 9.52 5.46 9.60
CA VAL A 368 10.09 4.11 9.51
C VAL A 368 9.42 3.32 8.40
N GLY A 369 10.19 2.50 7.69
CA GLY A 369 9.63 1.62 6.66
C GLY A 369 8.82 0.48 7.29
N SER A 370 7.67 0.13 6.70
CA SER A 370 6.80 -0.94 7.19
C SER A 370 7.45 -2.32 7.07
N ILE A 371 7.37 -3.13 8.13
CA ILE A 371 7.73 -4.57 8.12
C ILE A 371 6.77 -5.30 7.18
N ALA A 372 5.47 -5.09 7.39
CA ALA A 372 4.40 -5.75 6.65
C ALA A 372 4.49 -5.55 5.12
N HIS A 373 5.07 -4.45 4.67
CA HIS A 373 5.07 -4.10 3.25
C HIS A 373 6.48 -4.05 2.64
N GLY A 374 7.44 -4.74 3.29
CA GLY A 374 8.79 -4.92 2.76
C GLY A 374 9.62 -3.64 2.64
N HIS A 375 9.37 -2.63 3.50
CA HIS A 375 10.16 -1.40 3.54
C HIS A 375 11.14 -1.35 4.71
N ALA A 376 11.03 -2.29 5.69
CA ALA A 376 11.96 -2.40 6.81
C ALA A 376 13.08 -3.40 6.51
N SER A 377 12.74 -4.62 6.11
CA SER A 377 13.65 -5.75 5.97
C SER A 377 13.52 -6.43 4.61
N PRO A 378 14.56 -7.14 4.12
CA PRO A 378 14.50 -7.95 2.91
C PRO A 378 13.37 -8.98 2.93
N THR A 379 12.90 -9.38 1.74
CA THR A 379 11.72 -10.23 1.55
C THR A 379 11.79 -11.55 2.33
N ALA A 380 12.96 -12.20 2.42
CA ALA A 380 13.12 -13.45 3.18
C ALA A 380 12.85 -13.24 4.68
N ILE A 381 13.43 -12.19 5.27
CA ILE A 381 13.26 -11.85 6.68
C ILE A 381 11.83 -11.41 6.97
N LYS A 382 11.24 -10.58 6.10
CA LYS A 382 9.82 -10.19 6.17
C LYS A 382 8.93 -11.43 6.30
N ASN A 383 9.13 -12.42 5.42
CA ASN A 383 8.32 -13.64 5.41
C ASN A 383 8.50 -14.48 6.67
N ALA A 384 9.73 -14.54 7.21
CA ALA A 384 10.00 -15.21 8.48
C ALA A 384 9.30 -14.51 9.66
N PHE A 385 9.28 -13.17 9.69
CA PHE A 385 8.50 -12.41 10.68
C PHE A 385 7.00 -12.65 10.53
N TYR A 386 6.48 -12.70 9.31
CA TYR A 386 5.07 -13.01 9.06
C TYR A 386 4.65 -14.34 9.70
N ASP A 387 5.46 -15.39 9.52
CA ASP A 387 5.16 -16.69 10.09
C ASP A 387 5.02 -16.62 11.63
N VAL A 388 5.95 -15.95 12.29
CA VAL A 388 5.91 -15.78 13.77
C VAL A 388 4.68 -14.97 14.18
N ILE A 389 4.43 -13.82 13.55
CA ILE A 389 3.33 -12.92 13.88
C ILE A 389 1.99 -13.65 13.71
N THR A 390 1.80 -14.33 12.58
CA THR A 390 0.57 -15.05 12.26
C THR A 390 0.30 -16.18 13.23
N ARG A 391 1.30 -17.01 13.53
CA ARG A 391 1.14 -18.11 14.49
C ARG A 391 0.85 -17.61 15.90
N HIS A 392 1.48 -16.51 16.30
CA HIS A 392 1.18 -15.88 17.59
C HIS A 392 -0.26 -15.32 17.62
N PHE A 393 -0.65 -14.52 16.63
CA PHE A 393 -1.98 -13.91 16.61
C PHE A 393 -3.09 -14.96 16.58
N ASN A 394 -2.85 -16.10 15.94
CA ASN A 394 -3.79 -17.24 15.90
C ASN A 394 -3.68 -18.19 17.10
N GLY A 395 -2.87 -17.85 18.12
CA GLY A 395 -2.77 -18.59 19.38
C GLY A 395 -2.03 -19.93 19.28
N GLN A 396 -1.25 -20.13 18.21
CA GLN A 396 -0.46 -21.36 17.99
C GLN A 396 0.86 -21.36 18.77
N ILE A 397 1.36 -20.18 19.12
CA ILE A 397 2.54 -19.97 19.97
C ILE A 397 2.25 -18.87 20.98
N ASP A 398 2.86 -18.97 22.17
CA ASP A 398 2.77 -17.96 23.22
C ASP A 398 3.76 -16.81 23.01
N ASN A 399 3.68 -15.77 23.86
CA ASN A 399 4.52 -14.58 23.78
C ASN A 399 6.02 -14.92 23.89
N ALA A 400 6.40 -15.81 24.79
CA ALA A 400 7.81 -16.16 25.01
C ALA A 400 8.41 -16.87 23.80
N LYS A 401 7.66 -17.82 23.21
CA LYS A 401 8.04 -18.51 21.99
C LYS A 401 8.11 -17.56 20.80
N ALA A 402 7.15 -16.65 20.67
CA ALA A 402 7.13 -15.64 19.61
C ALA A 402 8.38 -14.74 19.67
N VAL A 403 8.75 -14.22 20.85
CA VAL A 403 9.99 -13.44 21.04
C VAL A 403 11.24 -14.24 20.64
N LYS A 404 11.35 -15.49 21.07
CA LYS A 404 12.47 -16.36 20.71
C LYS A 404 12.57 -16.57 19.20
N GLU A 405 11.44 -16.80 18.55
CA GLU A 405 11.39 -17.04 17.10
C GLU A 405 11.62 -15.77 16.28
N MET A 406 11.21 -14.57 16.77
CA MET A 406 11.59 -13.29 16.12
C MET A 406 13.11 -13.11 16.09
N VAL A 407 13.82 -13.45 17.19
CA VAL A 407 15.29 -13.41 17.22
C VAL A 407 15.91 -14.40 16.21
N ALA A 408 15.30 -15.57 16.04
CA ALA A 408 15.77 -16.55 15.07
C ALA A 408 15.50 -16.09 13.62
N ALA A 409 14.33 -15.54 13.36
CA ALA A 409 13.91 -15.04 12.04
C ALA A 409 14.83 -13.93 11.49
N ALA A 410 15.38 -13.08 12.36
CA ALA A 410 16.31 -12.01 11.98
C ALA A 410 17.70 -12.51 11.51
N LYS A 411 18.01 -13.80 11.68
CA LYS A 411 19.30 -14.41 11.32
C LYS A 411 19.27 -15.13 9.96
N ASN A 412 18.07 -15.22 9.34
CA ASN A 412 17.88 -15.82 8.02
C ASN A 412 18.22 -14.82 6.91
#